data_55e5ca7ec57f788d7924fcfc3acf06a2
#
_entry.id   55e5ca7ec57f788d7924fcfc3acf06a2
#
_cell.length_a   1.000
_cell.length_b   1.000
_cell.length_c   1.000
_cell.angle_alpha   90.00
_cell.angle_beta   90.00
_cell.angle_gamma   90.00
#
_symmetry.space_group_name_H-M   'P 1'
#
loop_
_entity.id
_entity.type
_entity.pdbx_description
1 polymer ?
#
loop_
_entity_poly.entity_id
_entity_poly.type
_entity_poly.pdbx_seq_one_letter_code
_entity_poly.pdbx_strand_id
1 'polypeptide(L)'
;MKFTGIDWSTWVPRETATLMFVRMDGMVLLIRKLMGMGAGLINAPGGRVDPGETPEQGAIREAQEELHVTPVGVRKAGVLAFQFMDGYSLRCHVYTATSYEGVPTETKEAIPLWIDEREMPYGQMWADDRLWYPLVLQGRRFSGRFLFDEGIMLGCELEVEAAPAEAAE
;
A
#
# COMPACT_ATOMS: atom_id res chain seq x y z
N MET A 1 1.09 -15.59 -13.75
CA MET A 1 -0.30 -15.89 -14.18
C MET A 1 -0.74 -14.77 -15.10
N LYS A 2 -1.22 -15.13 -16.28
CA LYS A 2 -1.68 -14.11 -17.25
C LYS A 2 -3.15 -13.82 -17.04
N PHE A 3 -3.48 -12.53 -17.08
CA PHE A 3 -4.87 -12.09 -17.08
C PHE A 3 -5.47 -12.32 -18.46
N THR A 4 -6.56 -13.04 -18.54
CA THR A 4 -7.34 -13.15 -19.75
C THR A 4 -8.57 -12.26 -19.61
N GLY A 5 -8.79 -11.38 -20.60
CA GLY A 5 -9.99 -10.55 -20.67
C GLY A 5 -9.87 -9.12 -20.15
N ILE A 6 -8.70 -8.69 -19.64
CA ILE A 6 -8.47 -7.30 -19.25
C ILE A 6 -7.42 -6.69 -20.17
N ASP A 7 -7.80 -5.62 -20.85
CA ASP A 7 -6.85 -4.80 -21.62
C ASP A 7 -6.33 -3.68 -20.72
N TRP A 8 -5.16 -3.91 -20.13
CA TRP A 8 -4.53 -2.96 -19.24
C TRP A 8 -4.05 -1.69 -19.94
N SER A 9 -3.91 -1.72 -21.26
CA SER A 9 -3.50 -0.53 -22.02
C SER A 9 -4.60 0.54 -22.08
N THR A 10 -5.84 0.13 -21.95
CA THR A 10 -7.02 1.02 -21.95
C THR A 10 -7.67 1.12 -20.57
N TRP A 11 -7.15 0.40 -19.59
CA TRP A 11 -7.74 0.35 -18.26
C TRP A 11 -7.64 1.69 -17.54
N VAL A 12 -8.74 2.13 -16.96
CA VAL A 12 -8.83 3.36 -16.17
C VAL A 12 -9.43 3.02 -14.82
N PRO A 13 -8.77 3.36 -13.71
CA PRO A 13 -9.31 3.07 -12.39
C PRO A 13 -10.51 3.95 -12.07
N ARG A 14 -11.45 3.41 -11.32
CA ARG A 14 -12.56 4.18 -10.74
C ARG A 14 -12.07 5.16 -9.70
N GLU A 15 -11.11 4.71 -8.89
CA GLU A 15 -10.55 5.48 -7.80
C GLU A 15 -9.03 5.37 -7.78
N THR A 16 -8.40 6.37 -7.17
CA THR A 16 -6.97 6.37 -6.89
C THR A 16 -6.79 6.46 -5.40
N ALA A 17 -5.93 5.61 -4.86
CA ALA A 17 -5.63 5.53 -3.44
C ALA A 17 -4.12 5.49 -3.19
N THR A 18 -3.76 5.50 -1.92
CA THR A 18 -2.37 5.50 -1.47
C THR A 18 -2.17 4.55 -0.31
N LEU A 19 -0.93 4.11 -0.14
CA LEU A 19 -0.46 3.42 1.05
C LEU A 19 0.87 4.05 1.47
N MET A 20 1.08 4.18 2.79
CA MET A 20 2.28 4.78 3.36
C MET A 20 2.95 3.82 4.32
N PHE A 21 4.21 3.48 4.06
CA PHE A 21 5.01 2.61 4.92
C PHE A 21 6.05 3.44 5.68
N VAL A 22 5.80 3.75 6.94
CA VAL A 22 6.80 4.37 7.81
C VAL A 22 7.66 3.26 8.39
N ARG A 23 8.94 3.26 8.05
CA ARG A 23 9.89 2.22 8.42
C ARG A 23 11.04 2.79 9.24
N MET A 24 11.24 2.23 10.43
CA MET A 24 12.32 2.65 11.35
C MET A 24 12.81 1.45 12.14
N ASP A 25 14.12 1.30 12.25
CA ASP A 25 14.76 0.31 13.14
C ASP A 25 14.28 -1.14 12.92
N GLY A 26 14.07 -1.53 11.66
CA GLY A 26 13.58 -2.87 11.32
C GLY A 26 12.11 -3.11 11.63
N MET A 27 11.39 -2.05 11.96
CA MET A 27 9.95 -2.07 12.23
C MET A 27 9.20 -1.26 11.18
N VAL A 28 7.95 -1.60 10.93
CA VAL A 28 7.07 -0.84 10.05
C VAL A 28 5.77 -0.52 10.78
N LEU A 29 5.29 0.71 10.61
CA LEU A 29 4.05 1.17 11.22
C LEU A 29 2.88 0.80 10.32
N LEU A 30 2.12 -0.19 10.74
CA LEU A 30 0.90 -0.63 10.08
C LEU A 30 -0.33 -0.28 10.91
N ILE A 31 -1.49 -0.60 10.39
CA ILE A 31 -2.77 -0.42 11.08
C ILE A 31 -3.57 -1.70 11.08
N ARG A 32 -4.37 -1.91 12.12
CA ARG A 32 -5.56 -2.75 12.02
C ARG A 32 -6.70 -1.84 11.62
N LYS A 33 -7.26 -2.08 10.45
CA LYS A 33 -8.31 -1.24 9.91
C LYS A 33 -9.64 -1.52 10.62
N LEU A 34 -10.31 -0.46 11.07
CA LEU A 34 -11.56 -0.58 11.86
C LEU A 34 -12.81 -0.38 11.03
N MET A 35 -12.71 0.21 9.84
CA MET A 35 -13.87 0.50 8.99
C MET A 35 -13.51 0.52 7.52
N GLY A 36 -14.51 0.40 6.66
CA GLY A 36 -14.34 0.43 5.21
C GLY A 36 -13.85 -0.90 4.64
N MET A 37 -13.35 -0.84 3.40
CA MET A 37 -12.84 -2.02 2.69
C MET A 37 -11.64 -2.60 3.43
N GLY A 38 -11.70 -3.90 3.73
CA GLY A 38 -10.64 -4.59 4.45
C GLY A 38 -10.69 -4.40 5.96
N ALA A 39 -11.81 -3.94 6.52
CA ALA A 39 -11.97 -3.81 7.97
C ALA A 39 -11.65 -5.13 8.67
N GLY A 40 -10.87 -5.05 9.75
CA GLY A 40 -10.38 -6.22 10.49
C GLY A 40 -9.03 -6.73 10.02
N LEU A 41 -8.58 -6.35 8.82
CA LEU A 41 -7.27 -6.73 8.30
C LEU A 41 -6.18 -5.74 8.71
N ILE A 42 -4.95 -6.21 8.66
CA ILE A 42 -3.76 -5.37 8.86
C ILE A 42 -3.32 -4.85 7.49
N ASN A 43 -3.01 -3.56 7.43
CA ASN A 43 -2.55 -2.91 6.21
C ASN A 43 -1.65 -1.71 6.57
N ALA A 44 -1.03 -1.10 5.58
CA ALA A 44 -0.43 0.20 5.77
C ALA A 44 -1.53 1.28 5.85
N PRO A 45 -1.30 2.39 6.56
CA PRO A 45 -2.22 3.52 6.51
C PRO A 45 -2.32 4.06 5.09
N GLY A 46 -3.50 4.49 4.70
CA GLY A 46 -3.75 5.02 3.38
C GLY A 46 -5.23 5.19 3.10
N GLY A 47 -5.55 5.68 1.93
CA GLY A 47 -6.91 5.92 1.52
C GLY A 47 -6.98 6.60 0.16
N ARG A 48 -8.17 7.06 -0.20
CA ARG A 48 -8.41 7.68 -1.50
C ARG A 48 -7.75 9.06 -1.59
N VAL A 49 -7.25 9.37 -2.79
CA VAL A 49 -6.71 10.70 -3.11
C VAL A 49 -7.89 11.65 -3.34
N ASP A 50 -7.87 12.80 -2.68
CA ASP A 50 -8.90 13.80 -2.82
C ASP A 50 -8.71 14.61 -4.12
N PRO A 51 -9.78 15.21 -4.67
CA PRO A 51 -9.67 16.09 -5.84
C PRO A 51 -8.66 17.22 -5.61
N GLY A 52 -7.77 17.43 -6.57
CA GLY A 52 -6.76 18.49 -6.50
C GLY A 52 -5.52 18.16 -5.70
N GLU A 53 -5.49 17.01 -5.06
CA GLU A 53 -4.38 16.51 -4.25
C GLU A 53 -3.47 15.61 -5.09
N THR A 54 -2.16 15.67 -4.88
CA THR A 54 -1.27 14.66 -5.46
C THR A 54 -1.36 13.36 -4.66
N PRO A 55 -1.01 12.21 -5.25
CA PRO A 55 -0.97 10.96 -4.48
C PRO A 55 -0.07 11.03 -3.24
N GLU A 56 1.09 11.69 -3.32
CA GLU A 56 1.97 11.85 -2.17
C GLU A 56 1.31 12.67 -1.06
N GLN A 57 0.67 13.78 -1.42
CA GLN A 57 -0.08 14.61 -0.46
C GLN A 57 -1.18 13.78 0.21
N GLY A 58 -1.89 12.98 -0.57
CA GLY A 58 -2.93 12.10 -0.06
C GLY A 58 -2.39 11.05 0.92
N ALA A 59 -1.26 10.46 0.61
CA ALA A 59 -0.63 9.47 1.49
C ALA A 59 -0.24 10.09 2.83
N ILE A 60 0.31 11.29 2.82
CA ILE A 60 0.68 12.02 4.04
C ILE A 60 -0.57 12.38 4.84
N ARG A 61 -1.59 12.93 4.19
CA ARG A 61 -2.85 13.32 4.83
C ARG A 61 -3.55 12.13 5.49
N GLU A 62 -3.61 10.99 4.81
CA GLU A 62 -4.24 9.78 5.37
C GLU A 62 -3.51 9.27 6.61
N ALA A 63 -2.18 9.33 6.62
CA ALA A 63 -1.42 8.95 7.81
C ALA A 63 -1.72 9.91 8.99
N GLN A 64 -1.91 11.19 8.71
CA GLN A 64 -2.30 12.16 9.73
C GLN A 64 -3.69 11.88 10.27
N GLU A 65 -4.66 11.61 9.40
CA GLU A 65 -6.04 11.33 9.78
C GLU A 65 -6.18 10.02 10.54
N GLU A 66 -5.54 8.96 10.05
CA GLU A 66 -5.68 7.63 10.64
C GLU A 66 -4.85 7.41 11.89
N LEU A 67 -3.68 8.02 12.01
CA LEU A 67 -2.73 7.74 13.09
C LEU A 67 -2.18 8.96 13.81
N HIS A 68 -2.49 10.17 13.39
CA HIS A 68 -1.94 11.42 13.96
C HIS A 68 -0.41 11.51 13.79
N VAL A 69 0.13 10.95 12.72
CA VAL A 69 1.55 11.08 12.40
C VAL A 69 1.74 11.75 11.05
N THR A 70 2.84 12.49 10.92
CA THR A 70 3.25 13.10 9.66
C THR A 70 4.50 12.40 9.17
N PRO A 71 4.41 11.58 8.10
CA PRO A 71 5.58 10.92 7.54
C PRO A 71 6.63 11.91 7.05
N VAL A 72 7.91 11.56 7.25
CA VAL A 72 9.07 12.37 6.86
C VAL A 72 10.02 11.51 6.05
N GLY A 73 10.65 12.09 5.03
CA GLY A 73 11.53 11.35 4.14
C GLY A 73 10.76 10.45 3.19
N VAL A 74 9.68 10.97 2.62
CA VAL A 74 8.75 10.22 1.78
C VAL A 74 9.36 9.95 0.40
N ARG A 75 9.27 8.68 -0.05
CA ARG A 75 9.69 8.24 -1.37
C ARG A 75 8.63 7.34 -2.00
N LYS A 76 8.48 7.44 -3.31
CA LYS A 76 7.61 6.52 -4.05
C LYS A 76 8.27 5.14 -4.15
N ALA A 77 7.51 4.10 -3.80
CA ALA A 77 7.98 2.72 -3.85
C ALA A 77 7.39 1.95 -5.03
N GLY A 78 6.13 2.18 -5.38
CA GLY A 78 5.51 1.44 -6.46
C GLY A 78 4.10 1.91 -6.79
N VAL A 79 3.50 1.25 -7.75
CA VAL A 79 2.12 1.48 -8.16
C VAL A 79 1.44 0.14 -8.42
N LEU A 80 0.22 0.01 -7.92
CA LEU A 80 -0.57 -1.21 -8.03
C LEU A 80 -1.90 -0.89 -8.72
N ALA A 81 -2.36 -1.82 -9.56
CA ALA A 81 -3.66 -1.73 -10.20
C ALA A 81 -4.49 -2.92 -9.75
N PHE A 82 -5.68 -2.65 -9.24
CA PHE A 82 -6.62 -3.67 -8.76
C PHE A 82 -7.91 -3.60 -9.57
N GLN A 83 -8.29 -4.71 -10.16
CA GLN A 83 -9.59 -4.87 -10.81
C GLN A 83 -10.38 -5.92 -10.05
N PHE A 84 -11.60 -5.58 -9.65
CA PHE A 84 -12.53 -6.49 -8.98
C PHE A 84 -13.61 -6.94 -9.95
N MET A 85 -14.11 -8.16 -9.76
CA MET A 85 -15.11 -8.76 -10.66
C MET A 85 -16.46 -8.05 -10.60
N ASP A 86 -16.74 -7.31 -9.53
CA ASP A 86 -17.97 -6.50 -9.42
C ASP A 86 -17.90 -5.18 -10.22
N GLY A 87 -16.77 -4.90 -10.88
CA GLY A 87 -16.54 -3.70 -11.67
C GLY A 87 -15.78 -2.59 -10.94
N TYR A 88 -15.57 -2.72 -9.63
CA TYR A 88 -14.75 -1.78 -8.89
C TYR A 88 -13.29 -1.86 -9.35
N SER A 89 -12.60 -0.74 -9.41
CA SER A 89 -11.18 -0.71 -9.79
C SER A 89 -10.45 0.40 -9.07
N LEU A 90 -9.17 0.17 -8.82
CA LEU A 90 -8.38 1.04 -7.96
C LEU A 90 -6.92 1.07 -8.45
N ARG A 91 -6.37 2.28 -8.59
CA ARG A 91 -4.91 2.44 -8.70
C ARG A 91 -4.39 2.89 -7.36
N CYS A 92 -3.40 2.19 -6.83
CA CYS A 92 -2.82 2.49 -5.54
C CYS A 92 -1.36 2.89 -5.69
N HIS A 93 -1.02 4.09 -5.21
CA HIS A 93 0.37 4.56 -5.16
C HIS A 93 0.94 4.23 -3.80
N VAL A 94 2.09 3.56 -3.78
CA VAL A 94 2.75 3.09 -2.58
C VAL A 94 3.96 3.97 -2.28
N TYR A 95 4.03 4.46 -1.04
CA TYR A 95 5.12 5.32 -0.55
C TYR A 95 5.77 4.72 0.68
N THR A 96 7.03 5.05 0.89
CA THR A 96 7.76 4.77 2.12
C THR A 96 8.19 6.08 2.76
N ALA A 97 8.40 6.05 4.07
CA ALA A 97 8.97 7.15 4.83
C ALA A 97 10.00 6.59 5.80
N THR A 98 11.04 7.37 6.08
CA THR A 98 12.13 6.94 6.96
C THR A 98 11.96 7.41 8.39
N SER A 99 11.00 8.30 8.64
CA SER A 99 10.76 8.90 9.95
C SER A 99 9.34 9.48 9.99
N TYR A 100 8.96 10.00 11.14
CA TYR A 100 7.66 10.66 11.31
C TYR A 100 7.71 11.67 12.45
N GLU A 101 6.77 12.60 12.43
CA GLU A 101 6.49 13.52 13.53
C GLU A 101 5.13 13.15 14.12
N GLY A 102 4.95 13.43 15.42
CA GLY A 102 3.74 13.11 16.15
C GLY A 102 3.85 11.78 16.89
N VAL A 103 2.73 11.33 17.45
CA VAL A 103 2.66 10.09 18.24
C VAL A 103 1.58 9.19 17.62
N PRO A 104 1.93 7.98 17.17
CA PRO A 104 0.93 7.04 16.64
C PRO A 104 -0.20 6.85 17.63
N THR A 105 -1.42 7.15 17.21
CA THR A 105 -2.59 7.21 18.08
C THR A 105 -3.73 6.43 17.45
N GLU A 106 -4.42 5.62 18.24
CA GLU A 106 -5.65 4.97 17.80
C GLU A 106 -6.72 6.01 17.49
N THR A 107 -7.40 5.83 16.38
CA THR A 107 -8.52 6.65 15.95
C THR A 107 -9.72 5.75 15.68
N LYS A 108 -10.86 6.33 15.33
CA LYS A 108 -12.03 5.52 14.91
C LYS A 108 -11.79 4.70 13.65
N GLU A 109 -10.78 5.04 12.87
CA GLU A 109 -10.48 4.38 11.59
C GLU A 109 -9.41 3.30 11.72
N ALA A 110 -8.49 3.40 12.70
CA ALA A 110 -7.31 2.55 12.72
C ALA A 110 -6.70 2.38 14.11
N ILE A 111 -6.12 1.21 14.34
CA ILE A 111 -5.28 0.92 15.51
C ILE A 111 -3.84 0.84 15.02
N PRO A 112 -2.89 1.63 15.56
CA PRO A 112 -1.48 1.57 15.15
C PRO A 112 -0.83 0.28 15.63
N LEU A 113 -0.02 -0.32 14.75
CA LEU A 113 0.73 -1.54 15.04
C LEU A 113 2.16 -1.38 14.53
N TRP A 114 3.15 -1.45 15.42
CA TRP A 114 4.53 -1.59 15.02
C TRP A 114 4.82 -3.07 14.80
N ILE A 115 5.17 -3.44 13.57
CA ILE A 115 5.41 -4.83 13.17
C ILE A 115 6.88 -4.98 12.81
N ASP A 116 7.52 -6.05 13.36
CA ASP A 116 8.88 -6.44 12.93
C ASP A 116 8.81 -6.85 11.46
N GLU A 117 9.66 -6.26 10.63
CA GLU A 117 9.67 -6.52 9.19
C GLU A 117 9.94 -8.00 8.85
N ARG A 118 10.56 -8.74 9.76
CA ARG A 118 10.85 -10.17 9.61
C ARG A 118 9.66 -11.06 9.96
N GLU A 119 8.64 -10.51 10.62
CA GLU A 119 7.48 -11.26 11.12
C GLU A 119 6.17 -10.69 10.60
N MET A 120 6.11 -10.39 9.31
CA MET A 120 4.95 -9.79 8.68
C MET A 120 3.73 -10.74 8.75
N PRO A 121 2.59 -10.28 9.29
CA PRO A 121 1.42 -11.16 9.52
C PRO A 121 0.57 -11.33 8.27
N TYR A 122 1.12 -11.91 7.21
CA TYR A 122 0.43 -12.05 5.91
C TYR A 122 -0.91 -12.78 5.99
N GLY A 123 -1.09 -13.69 6.97
CA GLY A 123 -2.37 -14.37 7.18
C GLY A 123 -3.51 -13.45 7.62
N GLN A 124 -3.21 -12.23 8.08
CA GLN A 124 -4.19 -11.22 8.50
C GLN A 124 -4.24 -10.03 7.55
N MET A 125 -3.75 -10.22 6.33
CA MET A 125 -3.62 -9.17 5.32
C MET A 125 -4.29 -9.61 4.03
N TRP A 126 -4.42 -8.67 3.06
CA TRP A 126 -4.91 -9.02 1.73
C TRP A 126 -3.97 -10.03 1.06
N ALA A 127 -4.53 -10.89 0.19
CA ALA A 127 -3.78 -11.98 -0.42
C ALA A 127 -2.60 -11.54 -1.29
N ASP A 128 -2.64 -10.35 -1.86
CA ASP A 128 -1.56 -9.81 -2.69
C ASP A 128 -0.38 -9.27 -1.88
N ASP A 129 -0.58 -8.90 -0.64
CA ASP A 129 0.44 -8.22 0.16
C ASP A 129 1.72 -9.04 0.29
N ARG A 130 1.62 -10.36 0.43
CA ARG A 130 2.79 -11.25 0.50
C ARG A 130 3.65 -11.23 -0.75
N LEU A 131 3.12 -10.74 -1.87
CA LEU A 131 3.85 -10.69 -3.13
C LEU A 131 4.67 -9.41 -3.29
N TRP A 132 4.16 -8.29 -2.81
CA TRP A 132 4.82 -7.00 -3.04
C TRP A 132 5.34 -6.30 -1.77
N TYR A 133 4.81 -6.57 -0.58
CA TYR A 133 5.38 -6.03 0.67
C TYR A 133 6.88 -6.36 0.80
N PRO A 134 7.34 -7.57 0.48
CA PRO A 134 8.78 -7.86 0.52
C PRO A 134 9.61 -6.91 -0.35
N LEU A 135 9.07 -6.45 -1.46
CA LEU A 135 9.76 -5.50 -2.34
C LEU A 135 9.89 -4.12 -1.70
N VAL A 136 8.84 -3.67 -1.00
CA VAL A 136 8.90 -2.44 -0.19
C VAL A 136 10.03 -2.55 0.83
N LEU A 137 10.09 -3.67 1.55
CA LEU A 137 11.07 -3.92 2.61
C LEU A 137 12.49 -4.03 2.06
N GLN A 138 12.65 -4.44 0.81
CA GLN A 138 13.95 -4.52 0.12
C GLN A 138 14.35 -3.20 -0.56
N GLY A 139 13.50 -2.18 -0.50
CA GLY A 139 13.75 -0.92 -1.19
C GLY A 139 13.68 -1.00 -2.70
N ARG A 140 13.01 -2.02 -3.24
CA ARG A 140 12.85 -2.24 -4.68
C ARG A 140 11.63 -1.51 -5.19
N ARG A 141 11.76 -0.86 -6.35
CA ARG A 141 10.60 -0.29 -7.04
C ARG A 141 9.88 -1.35 -7.84
N PHE A 142 8.55 -1.25 -7.88
CA PHE A 142 7.71 -2.26 -8.51
C PHE A 142 6.43 -1.65 -9.08
N SER A 143 5.80 -2.40 -9.99
CA SER A 143 4.44 -2.18 -10.39
C SER A 143 3.71 -3.53 -10.42
N GLY A 144 2.44 -3.53 -10.08
CA GLY A 144 1.65 -4.76 -10.02
C GLY A 144 0.23 -4.56 -10.56
N ARG A 145 -0.35 -5.66 -11.06
CA ARG A 145 -1.72 -5.73 -11.55
C ARG A 145 -2.37 -6.95 -10.95
N PHE A 146 -3.55 -6.76 -10.39
CA PHE A 146 -4.22 -7.82 -9.63
C PHE A 146 -5.69 -7.89 -10.00
N LEU A 147 -6.19 -9.10 -10.15
CA LEU A 147 -7.61 -9.37 -10.37
C LEU A 147 -8.15 -10.09 -9.14
N PHE A 148 -9.23 -9.56 -8.58
CA PHE A 148 -9.88 -10.11 -7.39
C PHE A 148 -11.36 -10.41 -7.63
N ASP A 149 -11.84 -11.46 -7.02
CA ASP A 149 -13.26 -11.71 -6.83
C ASP A 149 -13.52 -11.71 -5.32
N GLU A 150 -14.12 -10.63 -4.84
CA GLU A 150 -14.23 -10.34 -3.41
C GLU A 150 -12.83 -10.36 -2.76
N GLY A 151 -12.59 -11.25 -1.80
CA GLY A 151 -11.29 -11.37 -1.14
C GLY A 151 -10.33 -12.38 -1.79
N ILE A 152 -10.71 -12.98 -2.92
CA ILE A 152 -9.94 -14.03 -3.58
C ILE A 152 -9.15 -13.45 -4.76
N MET A 153 -7.84 -13.62 -4.75
CA MET A 153 -6.99 -13.20 -5.85
C MET A 153 -7.06 -14.23 -7.00
N LEU A 154 -7.57 -13.79 -8.14
CA LEU A 154 -7.72 -14.65 -9.33
C LEU A 154 -6.51 -14.62 -10.25
N GLY A 155 -5.74 -13.54 -10.22
CA GLY A 155 -4.56 -13.41 -11.04
C GLY A 155 -3.71 -12.23 -10.65
N CYS A 156 -2.44 -12.26 -11.04
CA CYS A 156 -1.50 -11.17 -10.78
C CYS A 156 -0.38 -11.13 -11.81
N GLU A 157 0.11 -9.92 -12.04
CA GLU A 157 1.36 -9.67 -12.76
C GLU A 157 2.15 -8.66 -11.93
N LEU A 158 3.42 -8.95 -11.70
CA LEU A 158 4.29 -8.10 -10.90
C LEU A 158 5.58 -7.84 -11.66
N GLU A 159 5.92 -6.58 -11.86
CA GLU A 159 7.18 -6.15 -12.46
C GLU A 159 8.04 -5.46 -11.40
N VAL A 160 9.29 -5.86 -11.32
CA VAL A 160 10.24 -5.32 -10.36
C VAL A 160 11.34 -4.61 -11.13
N GLU A 161 11.59 -3.34 -10.80
CA GLU A 161 12.69 -2.62 -11.42
C GLU A 161 14.03 -3.17 -10.93
N ALA A 162 15.03 -3.16 -11.82
CA ALA A 162 16.38 -3.52 -11.44
C ALA A 162 16.88 -2.57 -10.34
N ALA A 163 17.56 -3.13 -9.33
CA ALA A 163 18.13 -2.31 -8.27
C ALA A 163 19.17 -1.34 -8.88
N PRO A 164 19.10 -0.01 -8.54
CA PRO A 164 20.11 0.93 -8.99
C PRO A 164 21.50 0.53 -8.51
N ALA A 165 22.53 0.81 -9.32
CA ALA A 165 23.91 0.53 -8.92
C ALA A 165 24.29 1.24 -7.61
N GLU A 166 23.72 2.41 -7.36
CA GLU A 166 23.94 3.23 -6.19
C GLU A 166 23.29 2.66 -4.93
N ALA A 167 22.40 1.69 -5.07
CA ALA A 167 21.72 1.08 -3.93
C ALA A 167 22.68 0.33 -3.00
N ALA A 168 23.89 0.07 -3.45
CA ALA A 168 24.93 -0.58 -2.66
C ALA A 168 25.68 0.36 -1.71
N GLU A 169 25.46 1.67 -1.79
CA GLU A 169 26.15 2.67 -0.97
C GLU A 169 25.47 2.89 0.38
#